data_ba7097a03863e6d8c9b7488684bd1ab0
#
_entry.id   ba7097a03863e6d8c9b7488684bd1ab0
#
_cell.length_a   1.000
_cell.length_b   1.000
_cell.length_c   1.000
_cell.angle_alpha   90.00
_cell.angle_beta   90.00
_cell.angle_gamma   90.00
#
_symmetry.space_group_name_H-M   'P 1'
#
loop_
_entity.id
_entity.type
_entity.pdbx_description
1 polymer ?
#
loop_
_entity_poly.entity_id
_entity_poly.type
_entity_poly.pdbx_seq_one_letter_code
_entity_poly.pdbx_strand_id
1 'polypeptide(L)' 'MVQVIVGNNVKRETVVVSPETTLRTVLEDNNIDYARGVMHLDGASLNPGDLDKSFATLGITEKCYLLNVVKADNAA' A
#
# COMPACT_ATOMS: atom_id res chain seq x y z
N MET A 1 -3.45 14.62 8.16
CA MET A 1 -2.57 13.43 8.09
C MET A 1 -3.39 12.21 7.75
N VAL A 2 -2.81 11.31 6.99
CA VAL A 2 -3.51 10.10 6.58
C VAL A 2 -3.01 8.93 7.41
N GLN A 3 -3.94 8.16 7.95
CA GLN A 3 -3.62 6.95 8.68
C GLN A 3 -3.64 5.77 7.71
N VAL A 4 -2.50 5.11 7.57
CA VAL A 4 -2.35 4.02 6.61
C VAL A 4 -2.08 2.72 7.34
N ILE A 5 -2.94 1.74 7.12
CA ILE A 5 -2.68 0.38 7.58
C ILE A 5 -1.93 -0.31 6.45
N VAL A 6 -0.63 -0.46 6.61
CA VAL A 6 0.26 -0.98 5.57
C VAL A 6 0.82 -2.33 5.98
N GLY A 7 0.93 -3.22 5.03
CA GLY A 7 1.47 -4.54 5.31
C GLY A 7 1.15 -5.55 4.24
N ASN A 8 1.16 -6.80 4.65
CA ASN A 8 0.82 -7.93 3.78
C ASN A 8 -0.20 -8.80 4.50
N ASN A 9 -0.45 -9.99 3.95
CA ASN A 9 -1.45 -10.88 4.56
C ASN A 9 -0.98 -11.55 5.84
N VAL A 10 0.27 -11.31 6.26
CA VAL A 10 0.84 -11.89 7.47
C VAL A 10 0.97 -10.84 8.57
N LYS A 11 1.45 -9.66 8.22
CA LYS A 11 1.75 -8.62 9.19
C LYS A 11 1.29 -7.27 8.70
N ARG A 12 0.71 -6.48 9.59
CA ARG A 12 0.22 -5.13 9.29
C ARG A 12 0.65 -4.16 10.37
N GLU A 13 0.90 -2.93 9.96
CA GLU A 13 1.24 -1.84 10.86
C GLU A 13 0.45 -0.60 10.48
N THR A 14 0.17 0.23 11.46
CA THR A 14 -0.49 1.51 11.22
C THR A 14 0.54 2.62 11.26
N VAL A 15 0.59 3.41 10.20
CA VAL A 15 1.45 4.59 10.13
C VAL A 15 0.63 5.81 9.80
N VAL A 16 1.15 6.98 10.15
CA VAL A 16 0.49 8.26 9.85
C VAL A 16 1.43 9.06 8.96
N VAL A 17 0.93 9.47 7.81
CA VAL A 17 1.74 10.16 6.82
C VAL A 17 1.03 11.39 6.29
N SER A 18 1.81 12.28 5.68
CA SER A 18 1.26 13.45 4.99
C SER A 18 0.46 13.00 3.77
N PRO A 19 -0.65 13.68 3.44
CA PRO A 19 -1.40 13.36 2.21
C PRO A 19 -0.56 13.47 0.93
N GLU A 20 0.52 14.23 0.98
CA GLU A 20 1.40 14.38 -0.18
C GLU A 20 2.37 13.22 -0.35
N THR A 21 2.46 12.34 0.64
CA THR A 21 3.32 11.17 0.56
C THR A 21 2.78 10.21 -0.50
N THR A 22 3.69 9.63 -1.28
CA THR A 22 3.28 8.65 -2.28
C THR A 22 3.14 7.28 -1.65
N LEU A 23 2.36 6.42 -2.31
CA LEU A 23 2.20 5.04 -1.86
C LEU A 23 3.54 4.32 -1.84
N ARG A 24 4.36 4.54 -2.86
CA ARG A 24 5.69 3.93 -2.95
C ARG A 24 6.55 4.26 -1.72
N THR A 25 6.54 5.52 -1.30
CA THR A 25 7.34 5.94 -0.14
C THR A 25 6.92 5.19 1.11
N VAL A 26 5.62 5.06 1.34
CA VAL A 26 5.13 4.32 2.51
C VAL A 26 5.56 2.87 2.45
N LEU A 27 5.49 2.25 1.27
CA LEU A 27 5.87 0.86 1.12
C LEU A 27 7.37 0.66 1.36
N GLU A 28 8.19 1.54 0.82
CA GLU A 28 9.64 1.45 1.00
C GLU A 28 10.04 1.68 2.45
N ASP A 29 9.43 2.66 3.09
CA ASP A 29 9.74 2.97 4.49
C ASP A 29 9.36 1.82 5.43
N ASN A 30 8.41 0.99 5.04
CA ASN A 30 7.94 -0.12 5.86
C ASN A 30 8.46 -1.47 5.34
N ASN A 31 9.41 -1.45 4.44
CA ASN A 31 10.05 -2.65 3.91
C ASN A 31 9.07 -3.63 3.24
N ILE A 32 8.07 -3.08 2.57
CA ILE A 32 7.11 -3.88 1.82
C ILE A 32 7.65 -4.09 0.41
N ASP A 33 7.79 -5.34 0.02
CA ASP A 33 8.27 -5.67 -1.32
C ASP A 33 7.10 -5.61 -2.31
N TYR A 34 6.82 -4.40 -2.78
CA TYR A 34 5.69 -4.18 -3.68
C TYR A 34 5.94 -4.69 -5.09
N ALA A 35 7.16 -5.10 -5.39
CA ALA A 35 7.46 -5.73 -6.68
C ALA A 35 6.94 -7.16 -6.74
N ARG A 36 6.60 -7.74 -5.60
CA ARG A 36 6.07 -9.10 -5.52
C ARG A 36 4.59 -9.03 -5.17
N GLY A 37 3.80 -9.84 -5.87
CA GLY A 37 2.37 -9.87 -5.60
C GLY A 37 1.66 -8.64 -6.14
N VAL A 38 0.49 -8.37 -5.61
CA VAL A 38 -0.37 -7.27 -6.06
C VAL A 38 -0.65 -6.37 -4.87
N MET A 39 -0.53 -5.05 -5.11
CA MET A 39 -0.90 -4.08 -4.09
C MET A 39 -2.39 -3.80 -4.16
N HIS A 40 -3.01 -3.70 -3.01
CA HIS A 40 -4.41 -3.36 -2.88
C HIS A 40 -4.57 -2.11 -2.03
N LEU A 41 -5.43 -1.21 -2.46
CA LEU A 41 -5.80 -0.03 -1.70
C LEU A 41 -7.29 -0.13 -1.40
N ASP A 42 -7.62 -0.29 -0.12
CA ASP A 42 -9.00 -0.48 0.34
C ASP A 42 -9.73 -1.59 -0.42
N GLY A 43 -8.99 -2.66 -0.73
CA GLY A 43 -9.55 -3.82 -1.41
C GLY A 43 -9.49 -3.78 -2.92
N ALA A 44 -9.09 -2.65 -3.51
CA ALA A 44 -9.00 -2.52 -4.96
C ALA A 44 -7.56 -2.73 -5.42
N SER A 45 -7.36 -3.51 -6.47
CA SER A 45 -6.04 -3.74 -7.03
C SER A 45 -5.45 -2.45 -7.60
N LEU A 46 -4.16 -2.25 -7.36
CA LEU A 46 -3.44 -1.09 -7.88
C LEU A 46 -2.59 -1.49 -9.08
N ASN A 47 -2.46 -0.57 -10.03
CA ASN A 47 -1.49 -0.71 -11.10
C ASN A 47 -0.13 -0.19 -10.64
N PRO A 48 0.97 -0.65 -11.24
CA PRO A 48 2.30 -0.18 -10.84
C PRO A 48 2.45 1.34 -10.87
N GLY A 49 1.82 2.00 -11.83
CA GLY A 49 1.88 3.46 -11.92
C GLY A 49 1.16 4.18 -10.80
N ASP A 50 0.22 3.52 -10.13
CA ASP A 50 -0.51 4.15 -9.04
C ASP A 50 0.37 4.35 -7.79
N LEU A 51 1.46 3.61 -7.69
CA LEU A 51 2.36 3.73 -6.54
C LEU A 51 3.09 5.07 -6.50
N ASP A 52 3.18 5.75 -7.62
CA ASP A 52 3.80 7.07 -7.68
C ASP A 52 2.83 8.20 -7.36
N LYS A 53 1.57 7.87 -7.11
CA LYS A 53 0.56 8.85 -6.76
C LYS A 53 0.54 9.05 -5.25
N SER A 54 0.19 10.28 -4.83
CA SER A 54 0.04 10.57 -3.40
C SER A 54 -1.36 10.19 -2.93
N PHE A 55 -1.50 10.11 -1.61
CA PHE A 55 -2.82 9.85 -1.04
C PHE A 55 -3.80 10.96 -1.41
N ALA A 56 -3.33 12.21 -1.43
CA ALA A 56 -4.17 13.33 -1.84
C ALA A 56 -4.66 13.18 -3.28
N THR A 57 -3.78 12.77 -4.18
CA THR A 57 -4.14 12.54 -5.58
C THR A 57 -5.21 11.47 -5.72
N LEU A 58 -5.17 10.47 -4.85
CA LEU A 58 -6.15 9.39 -4.85
C LEU A 58 -7.41 9.72 -4.06
N GLY A 59 -7.49 10.92 -3.50
CA GLY A 59 -8.67 11.36 -2.75
C GLY A 59 -8.76 10.80 -1.34
N ILE A 60 -7.65 10.28 -0.81
CA ILE A 60 -7.64 9.70 0.53
C ILE A 60 -7.25 10.79 1.52
N THR A 61 -8.13 11.07 2.48
CA THR A 61 -7.93 12.17 3.41
C THR A 61 -7.82 11.73 4.87
N GLU A 62 -8.29 10.54 5.22
CA GLU A 62 -8.32 10.12 6.62
C GLU A 62 -7.59 8.81 6.84
N LYS A 63 -8.12 7.71 6.31
CA LYS A 63 -7.63 6.37 6.60
C LYS A 63 -7.74 5.49 5.37
N CYS A 64 -6.78 4.60 5.21
CA CYS A 64 -6.85 3.60 4.15
C CYS A 64 -6.07 2.35 4.53
N TYR A 65 -6.33 1.28 3.80
CA TYR A 65 -5.61 0.01 3.93
C TYR A 65 -4.78 -0.17 2.67
N LEU A 66 -3.46 -0.24 2.84
CA LEU A 66 -2.53 -0.44 1.74
C LEU A 66 -1.83 -1.77 1.97
N LEU A 67 -2.28 -2.80 1.30
CA LEU A 67 -1.87 -4.17 1.56
C LEU A 67 -1.24 -4.81 0.35
N ASN A 68 -0.18 -5.56 0.59
CA ASN A 68 0.48 -6.38 -0.42
C ASN A 68 -0.01 -7.81 -0.29
N VAL A 69 -0.65 -8.31 -1.32
CA VAL A 69 -1.12 -9.69 -1.36
C VAL A 69 -0.19 -10.48 -2.28
N VAL A 70 0.61 -11.33 -1.68
CA VAL A 70 1.46 -12.24 -2.42
C VAL A 70 0.76 -13.58 -2.47
N LYS A 71 0.36 -13.98 -3.66
CA LYS A 71 -0.25 -15.30 -3.83
C LYS A 71 0.82 -16.35 -3.59
N ALA A 72 0.49 -17.31 -2.75
CA ALA A 72 1.35 -18.48 -2.62
C ALA A 72 1.51 -19.08 -4.00
N ASP A 73 2.74 -19.27 -4.40
CA ASP A 73 3.01 -19.88 -5.67
C ASP A 73 2.76 -21.39 -5.53
N ASN A 74 1.56 -21.75 -5.87
CA ASN A 74 1.17 -23.15 -5.86
C ASN A 74 1.46 -23.81 -7.20
N ALA A 75 2.45 -23.32 -7.87
CA ALA A 75 2.81 -23.85 -9.16
C ALA A 75 3.21 -25.32 -9.08
N ALA A 76 2.85 -25.88 -8.03
CA ALA A 76 2.97 -27.32 -7.98
C ALA A 76 2.36 -27.89 -9.23
#